data_3a94a7c681901c1cdb88d8e45d7784e8
#
_entry.id   3a94a7c681901c1cdb88d8e45d7784e8
#
_cell.length_a   1.000
_cell.length_b   1.000
_cell.length_c   1.000
_cell.angle_alpha   90.00
_cell.angle_beta   90.00
_cell.angle_gamma   90.00
#
_symmetry.space_group_name_H-M   'P 1'
#
loop_
_entity.id
_entity.type
_entity.pdbx_description
1 polymer ?
#
loop_
_entity_poly.entity_id
_entity_poly.type
_entity_poly.pdbx_seq_one_letter_code
_entity_poly.pdbx_strand_id
1 'polypeptide(L)'
;MNGQELLSRMKRLGEVDSVKQVTQLTTAMFPGPHCPLMGAMMAVRGIRDGVMLVVGTDECTYYTKNTTIGNSAFGGLDGRCLSVVLDQHDVTFGCRETLYDAVEELMAEYHPKAVFVVTTCVVEVIGD
;
A
#
# COMPACT_ATOMS: atom_id res chain seq x y z
N MET A 1 -19.94 16.85 15.54
CA MET A 1 -18.75 16.74 16.41
C MET A 1 -18.01 18.07 16.33
N ASN A 2 -17.87 18.78 17.43
CA ASN A 2 -17.21 20.08 17.42
C ASN A 2 -15.66 19.88 17.52
N GLY A 3 -14.88 20.91 17.14
CA GLY A 3 -13.41 20.80 17.11
C GLY A 3 -12.76 20.52 18.47
N GLN A 4 -13.39 20.96 19.58
CA GLN A 4 -12.90 20.68 20.93
C GLN A 4 -13.07 19.21 21.33
N GLU A 5 -14.16 18.58 20.90
CA GLU A 5 -14.41 17.16 21.14
C GLU A 5 -13.43 16.29 20.34
N LEU A 6 -13.05 16.72 19.15
CA LEU A 6 -12.02 16.07 18.33
C LEU A 6 -10.63 16.16 19.00
N LEU A 7 -10.27 17.34 19.51
CA LEU A 7 -8.99 17.57 20.19
C LEU A 7 -8.87 16.77 21.49
N SER A 8 -9.99 16.57 22.22
CA SER A 8 -9.98 15.77 23.45
C SER A 8 -9.70 14.28 23.22
N ARG A 9 -9.90 13.79 22.00
CA ARG A 9 -9.63 12.40 21.60
C ARG A 9 -8.22 12.20 21.04
N MET A 10 -7.51 13.29 20.73
CA MET A 10 -6.14 13.21 20.23
C MET A 10 -5.18 12.82 21.35
N LYS A 11 -4.50 11.69 21.19
CA LYS A 11 -3.42 11.26 22.07
C LYS A 11 -2.09 11.49 21.38
N ARG A 12 -1.08 11.83 22.17
CA ARG A 12 0.31 11.83 21.65
C ARG A 12 0.71 10.39 21.32
N LEU A 13 1.45 10.19 20.26
CA LEU A 13 1.91 8.86 19.87
C LEU A 13 2.68 8.13 20.99
N GLY A 14 3.45 8.86 21.81
CA GLY A 14 4.15 8.32 22.95
C GLY A 14 3.27 7.88 24.14
N GLU A 15 1.96 8.20 24.08
CA GLU A 15 0.97 7.81 25.10
C GLU A 15 0.07 6.65 24.63
N VAL A 16 0.42 6.05 23.48
CA VAL A 16 -0.35 4.96 22.87
C VAL A 16 0.30 3.63 23.20
N ASP A 17 -0.37 2.82 24.01
CA ASP A 17 0.15 1.55 24.50
C ASP A 17 -0.30 0.34 23.68
N SER A 18 -1.21 0.51 22.72
CA SER A 18 -1.73 -0.61 21.94
C SER A 18 -2.14 -0.22 20.53
N VAL A 19 -2.06 -1.18 19.59
CA VAL A 19 -2.51 -1.05 18.21
C VAL A 19 -3.98 -0.64 18.12
N LYS A 20 -4.83 -1.10 19.03
CA LYS A 20 -6.25 -0.71 19.07
C LYS A 20 -6.47 0.78 19.28
N GLN A 21 -5.62 1.42 20.08
CA GLN A 21 -5.69 2.86 20.31
C GLN A 21 -5.28 3.65 19.08
N VAL A 22 -4.28 3.17 18.32
CA VAL A 22 -3.87 3.77 17.04
C VAL A 22 -4.97 3.62 15.99
N THR A 23 -5.58 2.45 15.90
CA THR A 23 -6.68 2.18 14.97
C THR A 23 -7.89 3.06 15.26
N GLN A 24 -8.24 3.26 16.51
CA GLN A 24 -9.33 4.15 16.90
C GLN A 24 -9.06 5.62 16.54
N LEU A 25 -7.83 6.09 16.76
CA LEU A 25 -7.39 7.41 16.33
C LEU A 25 -7.48 7.59 14.82
N THR A 26 -7.00 6.62 14.06
CA THR A 26 -6.99 6.64 12.60
C THR A 26 -8.41 6.64 12.05
N THR A 27 -9.28 5.79 12.58
CA THR A 27 -10.69 5.71 12.17
C THR A 27 -11.47 6.98 12.50
N ALA A 28 -11.14 7.65 13.62
CA ALA A 28 -11.79 8.89 14.02
C ALA A 28 -11.30 10.12 13.23
N MET A 29 -10.05 10.09 12.75
CA MET A 29 -9.41 11.26 12.12
C MET A 29 -9.47 11.28 10.61
N PHE A 30 -9.66 10.13 9.96
CA PHE A 30 -9.63 10.03 8.50
C PHE A 30 -10.83 9.27 7.95
N PRO A 31 -12.01 9.88 7.94
CA PRO A 31 -13.10 9.41 7.09
C PRO A 31 -12.77 9.76 5.63
N GLY A 32 -11.56 9.48 5.20
CA GLY A 32 -11.06 9.90 3.90
C GLY A 32 -11.19 8.79 2.85
N PRO A 33 -11.23 9.18 1.57
CA PRO A 33 -11.35 8.26 0.45
C PRO A 33 -10.08 7.44 0.16
N HIS A 34 -9.10 7.47 1.05
CA HIS A 34 -7.81 6.81 0.83
C HIS A 34 -7.80 5.40 1.38
N CYS A 35 -7.46 4.45 0.51
CA CYS A 35 -7.27 3.06 0.91
C CYS A 35 -5.88 2.83 1.53
N PRO A 36 -5.64 1.68 2.19
CA PRO A 36 -4.35 1.33 2.78
C PRO A 36 -3.17 1.36 1.79
N LEU A 37 -3.43 1.10 0.51
CA LEU A 37 -2.44 1.20 -0.56
C LEU A 37 -1.77 2.59 -0.61
N MET A 38 -2.54 3.66 -0.44
CA MET A 38 -1.99 5.03 -0.41
C MET A 38 -1.05 5.24 0.78
N GLY A 39 -1.40 4.70 1.94
CA GLY A 39 -0.53 4.74 3.11
C GLY A 39 0.78 3.98 2.91
N ALA A 40 0.71 2.80 2.31
CA ALA A 40 1.88 2.00 1.94
C ALA A 40 2.81 2.75 0.96
N MET A 41 2.23 3.38 -0.06
CA MET A 41 2.98 4.20 -1.03
C MET A 41 3.72 5.35 -0.33
N MET A 42 3.05 6.03 0.61
CA MET A 42 3.67 7.11 1.39
C MET A 42 4.82 6.61 2.26
N ALA A 43 4.70 5.44 2.83
CA ALA A 43 5.75 4.85 3.67
C ALA A 43 6.98 4.43 2.82
N VAL A 44 6.75 3.74 1.71
CA VAL A 44 7.83 3.18 0.86
C VAL A 44 8.58 4.26 0.08
N ARG A 45 7.95 5.38 -0.28
CA ARG A 45 8.57 6.42 -1.12
C ARG A 45 9.89 6.96 -0.55
N GLY A 46 10.02 7.00 0.78
CA GLY A 46 11.21 7.49 1.47
C GLY A 46 12.36 6.48 1.56
N ILE A 47 12.13 5.23 1.18
CA ILE A 47 13.10 4.15 1.30
C ILE A 47 13.92 4.08 0.01
N ARG A 48 15.21 4.39 0.12
CA ARG A 48 16.13 4.31 -1.02
C ARG A 48 16.42 2.85 -1.37
N ASP A 49 16.64 2.60 -2.65
CA ASP A 49 16.98 1.28 -3.20
C ASP A 49 15.92 0.17 -2.93
N GLY A 50 14.74 0.57 -2.48
CA GLY A 50 13.57 -0.30 -2.35
C GLY A 50 12.66 -0.19 -3.57
N VAL A 51 12.08 -1.29 -3.98
CA VAL A 51 11.04 -1.38 -5.00
C VAL A 51 9.72 -1.76 -4.35
N MET A 52 8.65 -1.10 -4.74
CA MET A 52 7.30 -1.43 -4.33
C MET A 52 6.62 -2.27 -5.42
N LEU A 53 6.10 -3.42 -5.06
CA LEU A 53 5.33 -4.31 -5.92
C LEU A 53 3.88 -4.34 -5.44
N VAL A 54 2.99 -3.76 -6.23
CA VAL A 54 1.55 -3.73 -5.94
C VAL A 54 0.89 -4.95 -6.55
N VAL A 55 0.15 -5.72 -5.75
CA VAL A 55 -0.58 -6.91 -6.19
C VAL A 55 -2.07 -6.63 -6.13
N GLY A 56 -2.74 -6.67 -7.27
CA GLY A 56 -4.16 -6.37 -7.33
C GLY A 56 -4.75 -6.34 -8.72
N THR A 57 -5.95 -5.78 -8.83
CA THR A 57 -6.63 -5.60 -10.10
C THR A 57 -6.01 -4.47 -10.93
N ASP A 58 -6.34 -4.42 -12.20
CA ASP A 58 -5.88 -3.40 -13.14
C ASP A 58 -6.31 -1.97 -12.72
N GLU A 59 -7.46 -1.81 -12.08
CA GLU A 59 -7.89 -0.50 -11.58
C GLU A 59 -6.95 0.01 -10.47
N CYS A 60 -6.58 -0.86 -9.53
CA CYS A 60 -5.66 -0.49 -8.45
C CYS A 60 -4.27 -0.17 -8.99
N THR A 61 -3.78 -0.94 -9.96
CA THR A 61 -2.48 -0.71 -10.60
C THR A 61 -2.48 0.57 -11.44
N TYR A 62 -3.55 0.83 -12.19
CA TYR A 62 -3.72 2.06 -12.95
C TYR A 62 -3.78 3.29 -12.03
N TYR A 63 -4.53 3.20 -10.95
CA TYR A 63 -4.62 4.27 -9.95
C TYR A 63 -3.26 4.55 -9.31
N THR A 64 -2.53 3.52 -8.94
CA THR A 64 -1.17 3.62 -8.39
C THR A 64 -0.24 4.31 -9.37
N LYS A 65 -0.24 3.89 -10.63
CA LYS A 65 0.56 4.51 -11.70
C LYS A 65 0.27 6.01 -11.83
N ASN A 66 -0.98 6.40 -11.93
CA ASN A 66 -1.36 7.80 -12.07
C ASN A 66 -0.99 8.64 -10.84
N THR A 67 -1.10 8.06 -9.66
CA THR A 67 -0.75 8.75 -8.43
C THR A 67 0.77 8.93 -8.31
N THR A 68 1.56 7.94 -8.70
CA THR A 68 3.03 8.01 -8.61
C THR A 68 3.63 8.95 -9.66
N ILE A 69 3.13 8.93 -10.89
CA ILE A 69 3.69 9.70 -12.00
C ILE A 69 3.21 11.16 -11.98
N GLY A 70 1.96 11.39 -11.61
CA GLY A 70 1.32 12.72 -11.69
C GLY A 70 1.44 13.59 -10.44
N ASN A 71 1.95 13.07 -9.34
CA ASN A 71 1.87 13.75 -8.05
C ASN A 71 3.23 13.90 -7.39
N SER A 72 3.69 15.15 -7.24
CA SER A 72 4.94 15.47 -6.54
C SER A 72 4.99 14.95 -5.09
N ALA A 73 3.84 14.73 -4.45
CA ALA A 73 3.77 14.15 -3.12
C ALA A 73 4.27 12.70 -3.07
N PHE A 74 4.24 11.99 -4.20
CA PHE A 74 4.74 10.63 -4.35
C PHE A 74 6.02 10.54 -5.19
N GLY A 75 6.62 11.68 -5.53
CA GLY A 75 7.92 11.73 -6.19
C GLY A 75 8.95 10.93 -5.40
N GLY A 76 9.69 10.07 -6.08
CA GLY A 76 10.62 9.12 -5.45
C GLY A 76 10.17 7.66 -5.58
N LEU A 77 8.93 7.38 -5.99
CA LEU A 77 8.48 6.06 -6.43
C LEU A 77 8.56 5.89 -7.96
N ASP A 78 8.86 6.97 -8.70
CA ASP A 78 9.03 6.90 -10.15
C ASP A 78 10.08 5.85 -10.53
N GLY A 79 9.70 4.90 -11.38
CA GLY A 79 10.55 3.78 -11.78
C GLY A 79 10.83 2.73 -10.71
N ARG A 80 10.22 2.87 -9.52
CA ARG A 80 10.38 1.91 -8.40
C ARG A 80 9.05 1.36 -7.87
N CYS A 81 7.98 1.60 -8.60
CA CYS A 81 6.66 1.05 -8.30
C CYS A 81 6.22 0.20 -9.47
N LEU A 82 6.14 -1.09 -9.25
CA LEU A 82 5.75 -2.11 -10.20
C LEU A 82 4.43 -2.75 -9.77
N SER A 83 3.77 -3.45 -10.68
CA SER A 83 2.46 -4.03 -10.41
C SER A 83 2.36 -5.45 -10.97
N VAL A 84 1.74 -6.31 -10.18
CA VAL A 84 1.21 -7.61 -10.60
C VAL A 84 -0.28 -7.47 -10.77
N VAL A 85 -0.75 -7.58 -12.00
CA VAL A 85 -2.20 -7.52 -12.31
C VAL A 85 -2.76 -8.92 -12.25
N LEU A 86 -3.70 -9.13 -11.33
CA LEU A 86 -4.36 -10.41 -11.14
C LEU A 86 -5.45 -10.61 -12.20
N ASP A 87 -5.43 -11.76 -12.81
CA ASP A 87 -6.46 -12.18 -13.75
C ASP A 87 -7.59 -12.96 -13.05
N GLN A 88 -8.57 -13.45 -13.82
CA GLN A 88 -9.68 -14.24 -13.27
C GLN A 88 -9.24 -15.58 -12.68
N HIS A 89 -8.16 -16.15 -13.20
CA HIS A 89 -7.58 -17.38 -12.69
C HIS A 89 -6.97 -17.15 -11.31
N ASP A 90 -6.15 -16.10 -11.17
CA ASP A 90 -5.53 -15.71 -9.90
C ASP A 90 -6.58 -15.44 -8.82
N VAL A 91 -7.65 -14.74 -9.18
CA VAL A 91 -8.76 -14.45 -8.24
C VAL A 91 -9.50 -15.72 -7.81
N THR A 92 -9.58 -16.74 -8.66
CA THR A 92 -10.33 -17.96 -8.40
C THR A 92 -9.51 -19.01 -7.65
N PHE A 93 -8.23 -19.16 -8.02
CA PHE A 93 -7.37 -20.26 -7.56
C PHE A 93 -6.23 -19.82 -6.65
N GLY A 94 -6.07 -18.50 -6.44
CA GLY A 94 -4.98 -17.91 -5.69
C GLY A 94 -3.89 -17.31 -6.59
N CYS A 95 -3.23 -16.28 -6.09
CA CYS A 95 -2.25 -15.49 -6.85
C CYS A 95 -0.80 -15.79 -6.45
N ARG A 96 -0.56 -16.79 -5.62
CA ARG A 96 0.75 -17.06 -5.04
C ARG A 96 1.82 -17.38 -6.08
N GLU A 97 1.50 -18.21 -7.06
CA GLU A 97 2.46 -18.57 -8.13
C GLU A 97 2.80 -17.33 -8.97
N THR A 98 1.78 -16.58 -9.39
CA THR A 98 1.95 -15.33 -10.14
C THR A 98 2.81 -14.33 -9.39
N LEU A 99 2.64 -14.24 -8.07
CA LEU A 99 3.45 -13.36 -7.23
C LEU A 99 4.91 -13.83 -7.15
N TYR A 100 5.16 -15.12 -6.98
CA TYR A 100 6.52 -15.66 -6.94
C TYR A 100 7.27 -15.41 -8.24
N ASP A 101 6.65 -15.69 -9.38
CA ASP A 101 7.23 -15.45 -10.70
C ASP A 101 7.56 -13.95 -10.89
N ALA A 102 6.64 -13.08 -10.50
CA ALA A 102 6.85 -11.63 -10.58
C ALA A 102 7.99 -11.14 -9.68
N VAL A 103 8.16 -11.70 -8.49
CA VAL A 103 9.26 -11.35 -7.59
C VAL A 103 10.59 -11.86 -8.15
N GLU A 104 10.63 -13.08 -8.70
CA GLU A 104 11.84 -13.62 -9.33
C GLU A 104 12.27 -12.77 -10.53
N GLU A 105 11.35 -12.42 -11.42
CA GLU A 105 11.60 -11.53 -12.55
C GLU A 105 12.10 -10.16 -12.10
N LEU A 106 11.44 -9.57 -11.09
CA LEU A 106 11.82 -8.29 -10.53
C LEU A 106 13.25 -8.32 -9.95
N MET A 107 13.57 -9.36 -9.20
CA MET A 107 14.91 -9.53 -8.63
C MET A 107 15.98 -9.72 -9.70
N ALA A 108 15.66 -10.45 -10.78
CA ALA A 108 16.59 -10.68 -11.88
C ALA A 108 16.87 -9.41 -12.71
N GLU A 109 15.83 -8.57 -12.91
CA GLU A 109 15.93 -7.38 -13.77
C GLU A 109 16.45 -6.15 -13.03
N TYR A 110 15.93 -5.88 -11.83
CA TYR A 110 16.18 -4.62 -11.11
C TYR A 110 17.21 -4.73 -9.98
N HIS A 111 17.51 -5.92 -9.49
CA HIS A 111 18.43 -6.17 -8.38
C HIS A 111 18.23 -5.24 -7.17
N PRO A 112 17.00 -5.03 -6.70
CA PRO A 112 16.73 -4.11 -5.60
C PRO A 112 17.30 -4.63 -4.28
N LYS A 113 17.62 -3.71 -3.35
CA LYS A 113 18.04 -4.11 -2.00
C LYS A 113 16.87 -4.56 -1.12
N ALA A 114 15.65 -4.12 -1.44
CA ALA A 114 14.43 -4.53 -0.75
C ALA A 114 13.23 -4.48 -1.71
N VAL A 115 12.33 -5.44 -1.57
CA VAL A 115 11.05 -5.47 -2.26
C VAL A 115 9.93 -5.35 -1.23
N PHE A 116 9.06 -4.37 -1.41
CA PHE A 116 7.88 -4.15 -0.58
C PHE A 116 6.65 -4.63 -1.34
N VAL A 117 6.18 -5.82 -1.01
CA VAL A 117 4.94 -6.35 -1.58
C VAL A 117 3.76 -5.70 -0.87
N VAL A 118 2.90 -5.06 -1.63
CA VAL A 118 1.70 -4.38 -1.12
C VAL A 118 0.48 -5.00 -1.78
N THR A 119 -0.28 -5.73 -0.98
CA THR A 119 -1.53 -6.34 -1.40
C THR A 119 -2.66 -5.31 -1.43
N THR A 120 -3.58 -5.49 -2.36
CA THR A 120 -4.82 -4.72 -2.43
C THR A 120 -5.98 -5.48 -1.80
N CYS A 121 -7.12 -4.83 -1.66
CA CYS A 121 -8.28 -5.42 -1.00
C CYS A 121 -8.77 -6.73 -1.66
N VAL A 122 -8.55 -6.93 -2.95
CA VAL A 122 -8.94 -8.18 -3.63
C VAL A 122 -8.14 -9.36 -3.11
N VAL A 123 -6.84 -9.21 -2.88
CA VAL A 123 -5.98 -10.26 -2.32
C VAL A 123 -6.40 -10.61 -0.89
N GLU A 124 -6.70 -9.60 -0.08
CA GLU A 124 -7.21 -9.81 1.29
C GLU A 124 -8.55 -10.56 1.32
N VAL A 125 -9.42 -10.30 0.35
CA VAL A 125 -10.74 -10.97 0.24
C VAL A 125 -10.58 -12.42 -0.22
N ILE A 126 -9.66 -12.69 -1.14
CA ILE A 126 -9.35 -14.07 -1.58
C ILE A 126 -8.77 -14.89 -0.40
N GLY A 127 -8.00 -14.26 0.47
CA GLY A 127 -7.38 -14.89 1.64
C GLY A 127 -6.13 -15.71 1.29
N ASP A 128 -5.40 -15.28 0.27
CA ASP A 128 -4.18 -15.96 -0.23
C ASP A 128 -2.89 -15.30 0.29
#